data_ea849be08e7582b596985f874e9b1aae
#
_entry.id   ea849be08e7582b596985f874e9b1aae
#
_cell.length_a   1.000
_cell.length_b   1.000
_cell.length_c   1.000
_cell.angle_alpha   90.00
_cell.angle_beta   90.00
_cell.angle_gamma   90.00
#
_symmetry.space_group_name_H-M   'P 1'
#
loop_
_entity.id
_entity.type
_entity.pdbx_description
1 polymer ?
#
loop_
_entity_poly.entity_id
_entity_poly.type
_entity_poly.pdbx_seq_one_letter_code
_entity_poly.pdbx_strand_id
1 'polypeptide(L)'
;TNEGELIAGGRFTQTASRVARWDAATGEWVPMGGGVGYDVYALAVMQNGDIVAGGQYTGTVDPPDESLKRWNGSAWLSMGFDPLHWNTVGALLVLPNGDLIVGGYFLLVPGALSPRGVVRWTGTSWAAVGTGMGNGSVLEFELLPDGSFLAVGNFDTADGLPANNIARWNGIA
;
A
#
# COMPACT_ATOMS: atom_id res chain seq x y z
N THR A 1 2.92 -12.68 -8.87
CA THR A 1 2.97 -13.58 -7.70
C THR A 1 4.27 -14.39 -7.71
N ASN A 2 4.57 -15.07 -6.61
CA ASN A 2 5.73 -15.98 -6.50
C ASN A 2 5.66 -17.15 -7.51
N GLU A 3 4.50 -17.42 -8.07
CA GLU A 3 4.24 -18.45 -9.09
C GLU A 3 4.21 -17.91 -10.53
N GLY A 4 4.58 -16.63 -10.72
CA GLY A 4 4.58 -15.99 -12.04
C GLY A 4 3.20 -15.54 -12.53
N GLU A 5 2.17 -15.57 -11.70
CA GLU A 5 0.86 -15.04 -12.08
C GLU A 5 0.90 -13.51 -12.25
N LEU A 6 0.24 -13.01 -13.27
CA LEU A 6 0.09 -11.58 -13.50
C LEU A 6 -1.19 -11.07 -12.79
N ILE A 7 -1.03 -10.02 -11.99
CA ILE A 7 -2.12 -9.35 -11.29
C ILE A 7 -2.19 -7.90 -11.77
N ALA A 8 -3.38 -7.41 -12.04
CA ALA A 8 -3.62 -6.01 -12.36
C ALA A 8 -4.51 -5.35 -11.31
N GLY A 9 -4.13 -4.18 -10.89
CA GLY A 9 -4.94 -3.27 -10.08
C GLY A 9 -5.18 -1.97 -10.82
N GLY A 10 -6.33 -1.34 -10.60
CA GLY A 10 -6.62 -0.09 -11.29
C GLY A 10 -8.03 0.44 -11.08
N ARG A 11 -8.47 1.25 -12.02
CA ARG A 11 -9.77 1.95 -11.99
C ARG A 11 -10.84 1.29 -12.88
N PHE A 12 -10.73 0.00 -13.12
CA PHE A 12 -11.66 -0.75 -13.96
C PHE A 12 -12.76 -1.44 -13.13
N THR A 13 -13.98 -1.51 -13.67
CA THR A 13 -15.16 -2.05 -12.97
C THR A 13 -15.88 -3.15 -13.74
N GLN A 14 -15.59 -3.33 -15.05
CA GLN A 14 -16.42 -4.17 -15.94
C GLN A 14 -16.16 -5.68 -15.80
N THR A 15 -14.93 -6.10 -15.49
CA THR A 15 -14.59 -7.53 -15.42
C THR A 15 -14.17 -8.00 -14.02
N ALA A 16 -13.67 -7.08 -13.19
CA ALA A 16 -13.14 -7.44 -11.89
C ALA A 16 -13.00 -6.21 -11.02
N SER A 17 -13.91 -5.93 -10.16
CA SER A 17 -13.94 -4.82 -9.19
C SER A 17 -12.56 -4.33 -8.74
N ARG A 18 -11.80 -3.73 -9.67
CA ARG A 18 -10.50 -3.04 -9.52
C ARG A 18 -9.27 -3.89 -9.29
N VAL A 19 -9.40 -5.21 -9.12
CA VAL A 19 -8.26 -6.15 -9.08
C VAL A 19 -8.62 -7.41 -9.84
N ALA A 20 -7.75 -7.83 -10.75
CA ALA A 20 -7.90 -9.03 -11.58
C ALA A 20 -6.61 -9.83 -11.65
N ARG A 21 -6.76 -11.12 -11.83
CA ARG A 21 -5.69 -12.08 -12.12
C ARG A 21 -5.80 -12.54 -13.58
N TRP A 22 -4.66 -12.63 -14.25
CA TRP A 22 -4.60 -13.23 -15.58
C TRP A 22 -4.68 -14.75 -15.50
N ASP A 23 -5.64 -15.35 -16.18
CA ASP A 23 -5.72 -16.80 -16.35
C ASP A 23 -5.08 -17.17 -17.69
N ALA A 24 -3.89 -17.76 -17.64
CA ALA A 24 -3.15 -18.16 -18.84
C ALA A 24 -3.79 -19.32 -19.58
N ALA A 25 -4.66 -20.12 -18.96
CA ALA A 25 -5.33 -21.24 -19.59
C ALA A 25 -6.49 -20.79 -20.48
N THR A 26 -7.20 -19.73 -20.06
CA THR A 26 -8.32 -19.16 -20.83
C THR A 26 -7.93 -17.94 -21.64
N GLY A 27 -6.83 -17.27 -21.30
CA GLY A 27 -6.42 -16.00 -21.90
C GLY A 27 -7.30 -14.83 -21.48
N GLU A 28 -7.87 -14.88 -20.28
CA GLU A 28 -8.81 -13.88 -19.77
C GLU A 28 -8.39 -13.33 -18.41
N TRP A 29 -8.83 -12.11 -18.12
CA TRP A 29 -8.74 -11.53 -16.79
C TRP A 29 -9.89 -12.04 -15.93
N VAL A 30 -9.58 -12.68 -14.81
CA VAL A 30 -10.57 -13.19 -13.86
C VAL A 30 -10.59 -12.36 -12.58
N PRO A 31 -11.77 -12.11 -12.00
CA PRO A 31 -11.90 -11.38 -10.75
C PRO A 31 -11.17 -12.08 -9.59
N MET A 32 -10.63 -11.30 -8.68
CA MET A 32 -10.10 -11.80 -7.41
C MET A 32 -11.15 -11.57 -6.31
N GLY A 33 -11.98 -12.59 -6.05
CA GLY A 33 -13.10 -12.49 -5.11
C GLY A 33 -14.09 -11.41 -5.51
N GLY A 34 -14.62 -10.67 -4.54
CA GLY A 34 -15.50 -9.51 -4.77
C GLY A 34 -14.75 -8.23 -5.20
N GLY A 35 -13.43 -8.29 -5.33
CA GLY A 35 -12.57 -7.12 -5.56
C GLY A 35 -12.42 -6.25 -4.32
N VAL A 36 -11.93 -5.03 -4.53
CA VAL A 36 -11.80 -3.99 -3.51
C VAL A 36 -12.70 -2.80 -3.85
N GLY A 37 -13.23 -2.12 -2.84
CA GLY A 37 -14.21 -1.04 -2.99
C GLY A 37 -13.62 0.31 -3.40
N TYR A 38 -12.36 0.37 -3.85
CA TYR A 38 -11.61 1.59 -4.12
C TYR A 38 -10.72 1.47 -5.36
N ASP A 39 -10.32 2.61 -5.94
CA ASP A 39 -9.36 2.64 -7.05
C ASP A 39 -7.99 2.18 -6.57
N VAL A 40 -7.39 1.19 -7.23
CA VAL A 40 -6.09 0.62 -6.84
C VAL A 40 -4.97 1.38 -7.54
N TYR A 41 -4.01 1.86 -6.74
CA TYR A 41 -2.83 2.60 -7.23
C TYR A 41 -1.54 1.82 -7.02
N ALA A 42 -1.51 0.93 -6.03
CA ALA A 42 -0.33 0.13 -5.72
C ALA A 42 -0.71 -1.31 -5.42
N LEU A 43 0.11 -2.24 -5.87
CA LEU A 43 0.07 -3.66 -5.56
C LEU A 43 1.42 -4.13 -5.03
N ALA A 44 1.39 -5.01 -4.05
CA ALA A 44 2.59 -5.68 -3.55
C ALA A 44 2.32 -7.16 -3.30
N VAL A 45 3.32 -8.01 -3.54
CA VAL A 45 3.28 -9.44 -3.22
C VAL A 45 4.14 -9.65 -1.99
N MET A 46 3.52 -10.12 -0.91
CA MET A 46 4.19 -10.45 0.34
C MET A 46 5.00 -11.74 0.20
N GLN A 47 5.97 -11.98 1.08
CA GLN A 47 6.81 -13.18 1.05
C GLN A 47 6.01 -14.48 1.22
N ASN A 48 4.87 -14.44 1.91
CA ASN A 48 3.97 -15.59 2.08
C ASN A 48 3.02 -15.81 0.89
N GLY A 49 3.14 -15.00 -0.18
CA GLY A 49 2.30 -15.06 -1.37
C GLY A 49 1.01 -14.24 -1.29
N ASP A 50 0.70 -13.63 -0.16
CA ASP A 50 -0.44 -12.71 -0.05
C ASP A 50 -0.22 -11.49 -0.94
N ILE A 51 -1.31 -10.92 -1.47
CA ILE A 51 -1.27 -9.73 -2.30
C ILE A 51 -1.89 -8.58 -1.52
N VAL A 52 -1.18 -7.47 -1.45
CA VAL A 52 -1.71 -6.24 -0.85
C VAL A 52 -2.09 -5.27 -1.96
N ALA A 53 -3.30 -4.74 -1.89
CA ALA A 53 -3.80 -3.69 -2.77
C ALA A 53 -3.98 -2.41 -1.95
N GLY A 54 -3.40 -1.33 -2.44
CA GLY A 54 -3.52 -0.01 -1.86
C GLY A 54 -4.09 0.98 -2.88
N GLY A 55 -4.82 1.98 -2.42
CA GLY A 55 -5.41 2.93 -3.34
C GLY A 55 -6.19 4.05 -2.66
N GLN A 56 -7.19 4.56 -3.36
CA GLN A 56 -8.01 5.67 -2.89
C GLN A 56 -9.47 5.26 -2.76
N TYR A 57 -10.01 5.43 -1.57
CA TYR A 57 -11.43 5.32 -1.35
C TYR A 57 -12.18 6.45 -2.06
N THR A 58 -13.21 6.11 -2.83
CA THR A 58 -13.96 7.07 -3.66
C THR A 58 -15.33 7.47 -3.08
N GLY A 59 -15.64 7.05 -1.85
CA GLY A 59 -16.82 7.51 -1.13
C GLY A 59 -18.16 6.88 -1.55
N THR A 60 -18.15 5.76 -2.28
CA THR A 60 -19.36 5.19 -2.90
C THR A 60 -20.01 4.03 -2.13
N VAL A 61 -19.42 3.58 -1.05
CA VAL A 61 -19.93 2.46 -0.21
C VAL A 61 -20.09 2.91 1.24
N ASP A 62 -21.15 2.45 1.87
CA ASP A 62 -21.42 2.65 3.29
C ASP A 62 -21.55 1.26 3.96
N PRO A 63 -20.73 0.89 4.95
CA PRO A 63 -19.67 1.71 5.57
C PRO A 63 -18.48 1.97 4.64
N PRO A 64 -17.69 3.04 4.90
CA PRO A 64 -16.52 3.35 4.11
C PRO A 64 -15.54 2.16 4.10
N ASP A 65 -15.09 1.81 2.91
CA ASP A 65 -14.13 0.72 2.74
C ASP A 65 -12.70 1.23 3.00
N GLU A 66 -11.84 0.35 3.48
CA GLU A 66 -10.43 0.68 3.73
C GLU A 66 -9.70 0.93 2.41
N SER A 67 -8.73 1.85 2.41
CA SER A 67 -7.86 2.10 1.25
C SER A 67 -6.70 1.09 1.12
N LEU A 68 -6.67 0.07 1.96
CA LEU A 68 -5.66 -0.98 1.97
C LEU A 68 -6.26 -2.32 2.40
N LYS A 69 -6.15 -3.34 1.55
CA LYS A 69 -6.60 -4.71 1.84
C LYS A 69 -5.57 -5.74 1.43
N ARG A 70 -5.65 -6.91 2.05
CA ARG A 70 -4.79 -8.06 1.78
C ARG A 70 -5.60 -9.25 1.28
N TRP A 71 -5.19 -9.84 0.15
CA TRP A 71 -5.71 -11.09 -0.41
C TRP A 71 -4.90 -12.26 0.12
N ASN A 72 -5.55 -13.23 0.77
CA ASN A 72 -4.92 -14.40 1.37
C ASN A 72 -5.01 -15.66 0.51
N GLY A 73 -5.32 -15.54 -0.78
CA GLY A 73 -5.58 -16.65 -1.69
C GLY A 73 -7.08 -16.97 -1.86
N SER A 74 -7.95 -16.52 -0.93
CA SER A 74 -9.39 -16.82 -0.96
C SER A 74 -10.29 -15.61 -0.75
N ALA A 75 -9.86 -14.63 0.04
CA ALA A 75 -10.64 -13.45 0.40
C ALA A 75 -9.77 -12.22 0.61
N TRP A 76 -10.37 -11.04 0.36
CA TRP A 76 -9.82 -9.75 0.74
C TRP A 76 -10.08 -9.49 2.23
N LEU A 77 -9.03 -9.33 2.99
CA LEU A 77 -9.05 -9.10 4.43
C LEU A 77 -8.67 -7.66 4.75
N SER A 78 -9.31 -7.09 5.77
CA SER A 78 -8.91 -5.85 6.39
C SER A 78 -7.50 -5.95 6.95
N MET A 79 -6.74 -4.87 6.82
CA MET A 79 -5.45 -4.68 7.51
C MET A 79 -5.57 -3.73 8.70
N GLY A 80 -6.80 -3.32 9.06
CA GLY A 80 -7.04 -2.35 10.12
C GLY A 80 -6.49 -0.96 9.79
N PHE A 81 -6.36 -0.63 8.52
CA PHE A 81 -5.92 0.67 8.05
C PHE A 81 -7.16 1.58 7.95
N ASP A 82 -7.46 2.30 9.04
CA ASP A 82 -8.70 3.07 9.19
C ASP A 82 -8.83 4.16 8.12
N PRO A 83 -9.96 4.18 7.39
CA PRO A 83 -10.20 5.09 6.28
C PRO A 83 -10.71 6.46 6.71
N LEU A 84 -10.51 6.91 7.95
CA LEU A 84 -11.00 8.23 8.36
C LEU A 84 -10.50 9.33 7.43
N HIS A 85 -11.31 9.61 6.42
CA HIS A 85 -11.29 10.79 5.55
C HIS A 85 -10.04 10.99 4.66
N TRP A 86 -10.20 10.72 3.35
CA TRP A 86 -9.27 11.14 2.28
C TRP A 86 -7.90 10.45 2.27
N ASN A 87 -7.76 9.28 2.90
CA ASN A 87 -6.52 8.53 2.83
C ASN A 87 -6.33 7.92 1.44
N THR A 88 -5.15 8.14 0.88
CA THR A 88 -4.72 7.52 -0.37
C THR A 88 -3.44 6.74 -0.11
N VAL A 89 -3.45 5.45 -0.41
CA VAL A 89 -2.24 4.63 -0.48
C VAL A 89 -1.72 4.68 -1.91
N GLY A 90 -0.58 5.33 -2.12
CA GLY A 90 0.02 5.52 -3.44
C GLY A 90 1.14 4.53 -3.74
N ALA A 91 1.84 4.05 -2.70
CA ALA A 91 3.01 3.21 -2.85
C ALA A 91 3.05 2.08 -1.81
N LEU A 92 3.57 0.93 -2.22
CA LEU A 92 3.78 -0.25 -1.39
C LEU A 92 5.16 -0.84 -1.68
N LEU A 93 5.91 -1.21 -0.64
CA LEU A 93 7.22 -1.84 -0.76
C LEU A 93 7.35 -2.97 0.26
N VAL A 94 7.65 -4.18 -0.19
CA VAL A 94 7.98 -5.31 0.68
C VAL A 94 9.48 -5.34 0.92
N LEU A 95 9.87 -5.27 2.19
CA LEU A 95 11.27 -5.33 2.59
C LEU A 95 11.78 -6.78 2.64
N PRO A 96 13.12 -7.00 2.60
CA PRO A 96 13.70 -8.34 2.68
C PRO A 96 13.37 -9.13 3.95
N ASN A 97 13.03 -8.45 5.05
CA ASN A 97 12.60 -9.07 6.30
C ASN A 97 11.09 -9.45 6.32
N GLY A 98 10.36 -9.17 5.23
CA GLY A 98 8.93 -9.44 5.11
C GLY A 98 8.00 -8.32 5.55
N ASP A 99 8.52 -7.23 6.12
CA ASP A 99 7.71 -6.07 6.46
C ASP A 99 7.22 -5.36 5.19
N LEU A 100 6.02 -4.76 5.28
CA LEU A 100 5.47 -3.94 4.21
C LEU A 100 5.56 -2.46 4.60
N ILE A 101 6.19 -1.67 3.76
CA ILE A 101 6.15 -0.21 3.85
C ILE A 101 4.97 0.29 3.01
N VAL A 102 4.16 1.14 3.61
CA VAL A 102 2.98 1.75 3.00
C VAL A 102 3.18 3.24 2.93
N GLY A 103 3.07 3.79 1.74
CA GLY A 103 3.24 5.21 1.45
C GLY A 103 2.01 5.82 0.80
N GLY A 104 1.80 7.12 1.03
CA GLY A 104 0.69 7.81 0.41
C GLY A 104 0.37 9.15 1.06
N TYR A 105 -0.87 9.59 0.91
CA TYR A 105 -1.41 10.75 1.59
C TYR A 105 -2.37 10.31 2.69
N PHE A 106 -1.91 10.26 3.92
CA PHE A 106 -2.72 9.94 5.08
C PHE A 106 -2.17 10.64 6.34
N LEU A 107 -3.10 10.97 7.24
CA LEU A 107 -2.80 11.76 8.44
C LEU A 107 -2.82 10.94 9.73
N LEU A 108 -3.55 9.83 9.72
CA LEU A 108 -3.74 8.99 10.90
C LEU A 108 -3.54 7.51 10.52
N VAL A 109 -2.98 6.77 11.44
CA VAL A 109 -2.74 5.33 11.34
C VAL A 109 -3.25 4.67 12.61
N PRO A 110 -3.74 3.43 12.55
CA PRO A 110 -4.20 2.70 13.72
C PRO A 110 -3.17 2.65 14.84
N GLY A 111 -3.60 2.79 16.09
CA GLY A 111 -2.75 2.65 17.26
C GLY A 111 -2.08 3.93 17.73
N ALA A 112 -2.67 5.11 17.46
CA ALA A 112 -2.15 6.42 17.90
C ALA A 112 -0.74 6.75 17.36
N LEU A 113 -0.28 6.07 16.32
CA LEU A 113 0.91 6.46 15.57
C LEU A 113 0.58 7.74 14.81
N SER A 114 1.47 8.71 14.88
CA SER A 114 1.30 10.00 14.18
C SER A 114 2.21 10.17 12.94
N PRO A 115 2.85 9.14 12.36
CA PRO A 115 3.62 9.33 11.16
C PRO A 115 2.66 9.64 10.01
N ARG A 116 2.92 10.73 9.31
CA ARG A 116 2.20 11.14 8.12
C ARG A 116 2.86 10.50 6.91
N GLY A 117 2.06 10.04 5.97
CA GLY A 117 2.53 9.65 4.63
C GLY A 117 3.35 8.36 4.54
N VAL A 118 3.84 7.78 5.63
CA VAL A 118 4.57 6.51 5.62
C VAL A 118 4.39 5.71 6.91
N VAL A 119 4.13 4.40 6.79
CA VAL A 119 4.03 3.46 7.93
C VAL A 119 4.55 2.09 7.54
N ARG A 120 4.79 1.25 8.53
CA ARG A 120 5.27 -0.11 8.37
C ARG A 120 4.30 -1.12 8.97
N TRP A 121 3.96 -2.15 8.22
CA TRP A 121 3.27 -3.35 8.69
C TRP A 121 4.27 -4.46 8.95
N THR A 122 4.29 -4.99 10.18
CA THR A 122 5.26 -6.02 10.63
C THR A 122 4.76 -7.44 10.43
N GLY A 123 3.67 -7.63 9.69
CA GLY A 123 2.97 -8.90 9.58
C GLY A 123 1.80 -9.05 10.56
N THR A 124 1.86 -8.39 11.71
CA THR A 124 0.84 -8.48 12.79
C THR A 124 0.40 -7.13 13.34
N SER A 125 1.20 -6.10 13.20
CA SER A 125 0.92 -4.77 13.77
C SER A 125 1.50 -3.65 12.91
N TRP A 126 0.91 -2.48 13.07
CA TRP A 126 1.43 -1.24 12.48
C TRP A 126 2.53 -0.64 13.35
N ALA A 127 3.57 -0.14 12.72
CA ALA A 127 4.69 0.57 13.35
C ALA A 127 5.00 1.87 12.60
N ALA A 128 5.55 2.84 13.32
CA ALA A 128 6.01 4.08 12.72
C ALA A 128 7.27 3.86 11.87
N VAL A 129 7.46 4.71 10.86
CA VAL A 129 8.73 4.91 10.16
C VAL A 129 9.18 6.32 10.52
N GLY A 130 10.07 6.42 11.51
CA GLY A 130 10.46 7.70 12.09
C GLY A 130 9.26 8.51 12.59
N THR A 131 9.28 9.81 12.40
CA THR A 131 8.15 10.73 12.64
C THR A 131 7.27 10.92 11.39
N GLY A 132 7.58 10.22 10.30
CA GLY A 132 6.86 10.29 9.03
C GLY A 132 7.37 11.35 8.07
N MET A 133 6.60 11.57 7.03
CA MET A 133 6.83 12.63 6.05
C MET A 133 6.08 13.90 6.47
N GLY A 134 6.64 15.05 6.17
CA GLY A 134 6.00 16.34 6.47
C GLY A 134 4.67 16.57 5.74
N ASN A 135 4.38 17.78 5.34
CA ASN A 135 3.10 18.11 4.70
C ASN A 135 3.04 17.58 3.27
N GLY A 136 2.79 16.25 3.11
CA GLY A 136 2.79 15.73 1.76
C GLY A 136 2.40 14.27 1.64
N SER A 137 2.74 13.70 0.49
CA SER A 137 2.44 12.31 0.11
C SER A 137 3.66 11.61 -0.43
N VAL A 138 3.78 10.32 -0.13
CA VAL A 138 4.71 9.42 -0.82
C VAL A 138 4.02 8.87 -2.07
N LEU A 139 4.70 8.94 -3.19
CA LEU A 139 4.22 8.48 -4.49
C LEU A 139 4.84 7.15 -4.90
N GLU A 140 6.11 6.90 -4.49
CA GLU A 140 6.83 5.69 -4.85
C GLU A 140 7.94 5.37 -3.86
N PHE A 141 8.30 4.09 -3.80
CA PHE A 141 9.46 3.58 -3.06
C PHE A 141 10.38 2.81 -3.99
N GLU A 142 11.69 2.86 -3.73
CA GLU A 142 12.71 2.05 -4.38
C GLU A 142 13.58 1.36 -3.33
N LEU A 143 13.61 0.02 -3.36
CA LEU A 143 14.49 -0.77 -2.50
C LEU A 143 15.92 -0.71 -3.00
N LEU A 144 16.85 -0.36 -2.12
CA LEU A 144 18.27 -0.33 -2.44
C LEU A 144 18.95 -1.67 -2.11
N PRO A 145 20.10 -1.96 -2.77
CA PRO A 145 20.81 -3.23 -2.58
C PRO A 145 21.30 -3.50 -1.14
N ASP A 146 21.41 -2.46 -0.32
CA ASP A 146 21.82 -2.57 1.08
C ASP A 146 20.64 -2.78 2.04
N GLY A 147 19.41 -2.95 1.52
CA GLY A 147 18.19 -3.14 2.28
C GLY A 147 17.54 -1.84 2.80
N SER A 148 18.17 -0.69 2.57
CA SER A 148 17.52 0.61 2.74
C SER A 148 16.55 0.89 1.60
N PHE A 149 15.70 1.92 1.73
CA PHE A 149 14.82 2.34 0.63
C PHE A 149 14.80 3.85 0.45
N LEU A 150 14.53 4.26 -0.78
CA LEU A 150 14.19 5.63 -1.12
C LEU A 150 12.68 5.80 -1.11
N ALA A 151 12.23 6.95 -0.62
CA ALA A 151 10.86 7.43 -0.77
C ALA A 151 10.90 8.70 -1.62
N VAL A 152 10.04 8.76 -2.63
CA VAL A 152 9.86 9.95 -3.45
C VAL A 152 8.40 10.38 -3.43
N GLY A 153 8.17 11.68 -3.53
CA GLY A 153 6.80 12.20 -3.45
C GLY A 153 6.74 13.72 -3.36
N ASN A 154 5.63 14.20 -2.82
CA ASN A 154 5.41 15.62 -2.55
C ASN A 154 5.52 15.86 -1.04
N PHE A 155 6.72 15.99 -0.52
CA PHE A 155 6.96 16.28 0.89
C PHE A 155 8.19 17.19 1.06
N ASP A 156 8.13 18.04 2.07
CA ASP A 156 9.20 19.00 2.38
C ASP A 156 10.16 18.51 3.47
N THR A 157 9.69 17.58 4.31
CA THR A 157 10.50 16.98 5.39
C THR A 157 10.29 15.47 5.47
N ALA A 158 11.33 14.76 5.93
CA ALA A 158 11.27 13.36 6.34
C ALA A 158 11.92 13.25 7.71
N ASP A 159 11.24 12.61 8.65
CA ASP A 159 11.68 12.51 10.06
C ASP A 159 12.03 13.89 10.70
N GLY A 160 11.30 14.93 10.32
CA GLY A 160 11.52 16.30 10.78
C GLY A 160 12.70 17.02 10.11
N LEU A 161 13.45 16.36 9.23
CA LEU A 161 14.58 16.96 8.50
C LEU A 161 14.15 17.40 7.10
N PRO A 162 14.69 18.50 6.55
CA PRO A 162 14.42 18.92 5.17
C PRO A 162 14.78 17.81 4.17
N ALA A 163 13.84 17.47 3.29
CA ALA A 163 13.99 16.34 2.37
C ALA A 163 13.73 16.66 0.89
N ASN A 164 13.03 17.75 0.56
CA ASN A 164 12.78 18.22 -0.80
C ASN A 164 12.35 17.11 -1.78
N ASN A 165 11.26 16.41 -1.45
CA ASN A 165 10.61 15.39 -2.28
C ASN A 165 11.33 14.04 -2.42
N ILE A 166 12.48 13.85 -1.77
CA ILE A 166 13.21 12.58 -1.74
C ILE A 166 13.85 12.37 -0.37
N ALA A 167 13.72 11.15 0.16
CA ALA A 167 14.34 10.75 1.41
C ALA A 167 14.81 9.30 1.33
N ARG A 168 15.87 8.98 2.07
CA ARG A 168 16.35 7.61 2.26
C ARG A 168 16.12 7.16 3.68
N TRP A 169 15.51 5.99 3.82
CA TRP A 169 15.37 5.29 5.08
C TRP A 169 16.42 4.17 5.18
N ASN A 170 17.23 4.18 6.22
CA ASN A 170 18.31 3.21 6.44
C ASN A 170 17.99 2.16 7.53
N GLY A 171 16.75 2.12 8.00
CA GLY A 171 16.28 1.19 9.04
C GLY A 171 16.35 1.74 10.47
N ILE A 172 16.91 2.92 10.67
CA ILE A 172 17.13 3.51 12.01
C ILE A 172 16.42 4.86 12.14
N ALA A 173 16.60 5.75 11.20
CA ALA A 173 15.97 7.07 11.10
C ALA A 173 16.23 7.67 9.72
#